data_24cadedf0d72a28e335dbd2adafb35e5
#
_entry.id   24cadedf0d72a28e335dbd2adafb35e5
#
_cell.length_a   1.000
_cell.length_b   1.000
_cell.length_c   1.000
_cell.angle_alpha   90.00
_cell.angle_beta   90.00
_cell.angle_gamma   90.00
#
_symmetry.space_group_name_H-M   'P 1'
#
loop_
_entity.id
_entity.type
_entity.pdbx_description
1 polymer ?
#
loop_
_entity_poly.entity_id
_entity_poly.type
_entity_poly.pdbx_seq_one_letter_code
_entity_poly.pdbx_strand_id
1 'polypeptide(L)'
;IMPPASGHWKNNPHADDIDFQIEADFIGMICPGMVNTASDFSDKIGHIMNYGDGWYGGVYMGAMYALAYVNNDIYTIVTEALKTIPEQSKFHRCITDVIKYWKQYPDDWRKCWLEIENRHAFEIGCPEGVFNAFNIDATINAAYCVMGLLYGNGDFFKTMDIATRCGQDSDCNPATAAGILGVIQGYKAIPEYWKPALERCENIKFPYTDISLSSVYDIN
;
A
#
# COMPACT_ATOMS: atom_id res chain seq x y z
N ILE A 1 -26.37 6.49 -0.85
CA ILE A 1 -25.66 7.70 -0.42
C ILE A 1 -24.54 7.93 -1.43
N MET A 2 -24.40 9.16 -1.91
CA MET A 2 -23.40 9.51 -2.93
C MET A 2 -22.08 9.94 -2.27
N PRO A 3 -20.92 9.76 -2.95
CA PRO A 3 -19.66 10.32 -2.49
C PRO A 3 -19.72 11.85 -2.36
N PRO A 4 -18.96 12.44 -1.42
CA PRO A 4 -18.03 11.81 -0.47
C PRO A 4 -18.72 11.24 0.78
N ALA A 5 -20.02 11.43 0.92
CA ALA A 5 -20.76 11.02 2.12
C ALA A 5 -20.80 9.48 2.28
N SER A 6 -20.69 8.72 1.18
CA SER A 6 -20.67 7.24 1.22
C SER A 6 -19.48 6.69 2.00
N GLY A 7 -18.29 7.26 1.84
CA GLY A 7 -17.09 6.81 2.56
C GLY A 7 -17.00 7.30 4.00
N HIS A 8 -17.79 8.31 4.38
CA HIS A 8 -17.70 8.94 5.68
C HIS A 8 -18.18 8.00 6.82
N TRP A 9 -17.48 7.94 7.92
CA TRP A 9 -17.75 7.08 9.09
C TRP A 9 -19.17 7.19 9.68
N LYS A 10 -19.92 8.25 9.41
CA LYS A 10 -21.36 8.32 9.74
C LYS A 10 -22.21 7.35 8.94
N ASN A 11 -21.77 6.97 7.75
CA ASN A 11 -22.53 6.17 6.80
C ASN A 11 -21.83 4.84 6.48
N ASN A 12 -20.56 4.74 6.79
CA ASN A 12 -19.71 3.58 6.55
C ASN A 12 -18.93 3.23 7.82
N PRO A 13 -19.27 2.14 8.52
CA PRO A 13 -18.52 1.68 9.70
C PRO A 13 -17.11 1.19 9.35
N HIS A 14 -16.84 0.91 8.08
CA HIS A 14 -15.56 0.46 7.54
C HIS A 14 -14.75 1.60 6.91
N ALA A 15 -14.99 2.84 7.31
CA ALA A 15 -14.32 4.01 6.72
C ALA A 15 -12.79 4.00 6.90
N ASP A 16 -12.27 3.36 7.94
CA ASP A 16 -10.85 3.26 8.26
C ASP A 16 -10.21 1.95 7.74
N ASP A 17 -10.97 1.13 7.01
CA ASP A 17 -10.48 -0.12 6.42
C ASP A 17 -9.53 0.11 5.23
N ILE A 18 -8.86 -0.96 4.81
CA ILE A 18 -7.79 -0.97 3.81
C ILE A 18 -8.26 -0.76 2.37
N ASP A 19 -9.58 -0.75 2.08
CA ASP A 19 -10.14 -0.82 0.74
C ASP A 19 -9.50 0.17 -0.25
N PHE A 20 -9.53 1.47 0.07
CA PHE A 20 -8.91 2.45 -0.82
C PHE A 20 -7.39 2.32 -0.89
N GLN A 21 -6.75 1.87 0.19
CA GLN A 21 -5.30 1.67 0.21
C GLN A 21 -4.83 0.65 -0.82
N ILE A 22 -5.55 -0.47 -0.97
CA ILE A 22 -5.19 -1.54 -1.92
C ILE A 22 -5.58 -1.21 -3.35
N GLU A 23 -6.46 -0.24 -3.57
CA GLU A 23 -6.92 0.19 -4.90
C GLU A 23 -6.19 1.44 -5.42
N ALA A 24 -5.43 2.14 -4.58
CA ALA A 24 -4.81 3.42 -4.95
C ALA A 24 -3.56 3.28 -5.84
N ASP A 25 -3.10 2.09 -6.13
CA ASP A 25 -1.94 1.82 -6.99
C ASP A 25 -2.10 2.45 -8.38
N PHE A 26 -3.28 2.30 -9.02
CA PHE A 26 -3.54 2.86 -10.34
C PHE A 26 -3.41 4.39 -10.35
N ILE A 27 -3.75 5.08 -9.26
CA ILE A 27 -3.63 6.54 -9.15
C ILE A 27 -2.15 6.96 -9.25
N GLY A 28 -1.28 6.28 -8.50
CA GLY A 28 0.15 6.53 -8.58
C GLY A 28 0.74 6.16 -9.95
N MET A 29 0.25 5.07 -10.56
CA MET A 29 0.70 4.60 -11.88
C MET A 29 0.34 5.58 -13.01
N ILE A 30 -0.80 6.26 -12.95
CA ILE A 30 -1.19 7.28 -13.95
C ILE A 30 -0.61 8.68 -13.66
N CYS A 31 0.09 8.84 -12.54
CA CYS A 31 0.69 10.10 -12.10
C CYS A 31 2.21 9.97 -11.83
N PRO A 32 3.06 9.46 -12.77
CA PRO A 32 4.48 9.26 -12.54
C PRO A 32 5.18 10.55 -12.06
N GLY A 33 5.74 10.54 -10.85
CA GLY A 33 6.41 11.68 -10.22
C GLY A 33 5.50 12.85 -9.80
N MET A 34 4.20 12.78 -10.09
CA MET A 34 3.24 13.88 -9.84
C MET A 34 2.46 13.63 -8.54
N VAL A 35 3.14 13.67 -7.40
CA VAL A 35 2.57 13.34 -6.08
C VAL A 35 1.34 14.18 -5.73
N ASN A 36 1.38 15.50 -6.00
CA ASN A 36 0.25 16.38 -5.71
C ASN A 36 -0.98 16.01 -6.56
N THR A 37 -0.78 15.71 -7.84
CA THR A 37 -1.87 15.26 -8.74
C THR A 37 -2.44 13.92 -8.28
N ALA A 38 -1.59 12.99 -7.85
CA ALA A 38 -2.02 11.72 -7.26
C ALA A 38 -2.87 11.95 -6.00
N SER A 39 -2.47 12.88 -5.12
CA SER A 39 -3.24 13.25 -3.93
C SER A 39 -4.60 13.87 -4.29
N ASP A 40 -4.66 14.74 -5.30
CA ASP A 40 -5.92 15.34 -5.78
C ASP A 40 -6.90 14.30 -6.37
N PHE A 41 -6.38 13.27 -7.06
CA PHE A 41 -7.21 12.15 -7.53
C PHE A 41 -7.66 11.28 -6.37
N SER A 42 -6.78 11.03 -5.41
CA SER A 42 -7.09 10.27 -4.19
C SER A 42 -8.20 10.94 -3.38
N ASP A 43 -8.23 12.27 -3.31
CA ASP A 43 -9.31 13.01 -2.64
C ASP A 43 -10.68 12.75 -3.31
N LYS A 44 -10.71 12.75 -4.65
CA LYS A 44 -11.95 12.54 -5.39
C LYS A 44 -12.47 11.12 -5.36
N ILE A 45 -11.57 10.13 -5.40
CA ILE A 45 -11.92 8.72 -5.57
C ILE A 45 -12.03 8.02 -4.22
N GLY A 46 -11.12 8.26 -3.30
CA GLY A 46 -11.03 7.54 -2.04
C GLY A 46 -12.26 7.72 -1.13
N HIS A 47 -12.90 8.87 -1.21
CA HIS A 47 -14.12 9.14 -0.45
C HIS A 47 -15.38 8.43 -0.98
N ILE A 48 -15.25 7.62 -2.03
CA ILE A 48 -16.29 6.65 -2.41
C ILE A 48 -16.48 5.62 -1.28
N MET A 49 -15.37 5.13 -0.72
CA MET A 49 -15.36 4.00 0.22
C MET A 49 -14.70 4.30 1.58
N ASN A 50 -13.75 5.22 1.69
CA ASN A 50 -13.01 5.47 2.92
C ASN A 50 -13.01 6.92 3.36
N TYR A 51 -12.66 7.14 4.63
CA TYR A 51 -12.48 8.45 5.25
C TYR A 51 -11.40 8.35 6.34
N GLY A 52 -10.86 9.49 6.81
CA GLY A 52 -9.85 9.46 7.87
C GLY A 52 -8.60 8.65 7.52
N ASP A 53 -8.15 7.81 8.45
CA ASP A 53 -6.92 7.02 8.27
C ASP A 53 -7.03 5.98 7.14
N GLY A 54 -8.22 5.44 6.85
CA GLY A 54 -8.44 4.58 5.69
C GLY A 54 -8.22 5.30 4.36
N TRP A 55 -8.70 6.54 4.24
CA TRP A 55 -8.43 7.39 3.09
C TRP A 55 -6.95 7.78 2.99
N TYR A 56 -6.30 8.11 4.13
CA TYR A 56 -4.86 8.39 4.15
C TYR A 56 -4.03 7.21 3.65
N GLY A 57 -4.47 5.98 3.92
CA GLY A 57 -3.82 4.78 3.38
C GLY A 57 -3.67 4.83 1.86
N GLY A 58 -4.76 5.12 1.15
CA GLY A 58 -4.73 5.23 -0.31
C GLY A 58 -3.93 6.43 -0.81
N VAL A 59 -4.04 7.60 -0.16
CA VAL A 59 -3.22 8.79 -0.50
C VAL A 59 -1.73 8.45 -0.39
N TYR A 60 -1.34 7.79 0.68
CA TYR A 60 0.04 7.39 0.93
C TYR A 60 0.57 6.37 -0.09
N MET A 61 -0.21 5.32 -0.37
CA MET A 61 0.18 4.30 -1.35
C MET A 61 0.26 4.88 -2.76
N GLY A 62 -0.73 5.67 -3.18
CA GLY A 62 -0.68 6.37 -4.47
C GLY A 62 0.55 7.29 -4.59
N ALA A 63 0.92 7.98 -3.51
CA ALA A 63 2.13 8.79 -3.48
C ALA A 63 3.41 7.95 -3.61
N MET A 64 3.49 6.78 -2.92
CA MET A 64 4.63 5.88 -3.06
C MET A 64 4.77 5.33 -4.48
N TYR A 65 3.67 4.91 -5.12
CA TYR A 65 3.70 4.47 -6.52
C TYR A 65 4.15 5.60 -7.46
N ALA A 66 3.63 6.81 -7.30
CA ALA A 66 4.05 7.97 -8.11
C ALA A 66 5.55 8.27 -7.96
N LEU A 67 6.08 8.22 -6.73
CA LEU A 67 7.49 8.44 -6.44
C LEU A 67 8.39 7.31 -6.98
N ALA A 68 7.91 6.08 -6.99
CA ALA A 68 8.65 4.91 -7.47
C ALA A 68 9.07 5.01 -8.95
N TYR A 69 8.38 5.80 -9.77
CA TYR A 69 8.78 6.06 -11.16
C TYR A 69 10.00 6.96 -11.29
N VAL A 70 10.29 7.78 -10.29
CA VAL A 70 11.33 8.82 -10.37
C VAL A 70 12.40 8.70 -9.28
N ASN A 71 12.25 7.72 -8.39
CA ASN A 71 13.19 7.48 -7.30
C ASN A 71 13.36 5.97 -7.07
N ASN A 72 14.60 5.52 -6.86
CA ASN A 72 14.93 4.11 -6.63
C ASN A 72 15.27 3.83 -5.14
N ASP A 73 15.34 4.85 -4.30
CA ASP A 73 15.62 4.69 -2.88
C ASP A 73 14.33 4.50 -2.08
N ILE A 74 14.13 3.28 -1.59
CA ILE A 74 12.92 2.89 -0.85
C ILE A 74 12.70 3.78 0.38
N TYR A 75 13.76 4.09 1.12
CA TYR A 75 13.65 4.95 2.30
C TYR A 75 13.14 6.35 1.94
N THR A 76 13.66 6.93 0.87
CA THR A 76 13.20 8.23 0.36
C THR A 76 11.74 8.15 -0.09
N ILE A 77 11.35 7.12 -0.84
CA ILE A 77 9.95 6.93 -1.27
C ILE A 77 9.01 6.89 -0.07
N VAL A 78 9.32 6.08 0.93
CA VAL A 78 8.52 5.93 2.17
C VAL A 78 8.41 7.27 2.92
N THR A 79 9.51 8.00 3.08
CA THR A 79 9.53 9.25 3.86
C THR A 79 8.94 10.44 3.11
N GLU A 80 9.14 10.55 1.80
CA GLU A 80 8.56 11.64 1.00
C GLU A 80 7.05 11.44 0.82
N ALA A 81 6.58 10.21 0.60
CA ALA A 81 5.16 9.93 0.54
C ALA A 81 4.44 10.30 1.85
N LEU A 82 5.09 10.13 3.00
CA LEU A 82 4.51 10.46 4.30
C LEU A 82 4.16 11.95 4.46
N LYS A 83 4.81 12.82 3.68
CA LYS A 83 4.49 14.26 3.68
C LYS A 83 3.11 14.59 3.10
N THR A 84 2.47 13.65 2.42
CA THR A 84 1.09 13.82 1.91
C THR A 84 0.04 13.61 2.99
N ILE A 85 0.42 13.12 4.16
CA ILE A 85 -0.47 12.74 5.26
C ILE A 85 -0.29 13.71 6.43
N PRO A 86 -1.38 14.15 7.10
CA PRO A 86 -1.27 14.99 8.27
C PRO A 86 -0.48 14.33 9.40
N GLU A 87 0.51 15.04 9.94
CA GLU A 87 1.38 14.55 11.03
C GLU A 87 0.61 14.10 12.28
N GLN A 88 -0.60 14.67 12.49
CA GLN A 88 -1.45 14.37 13.65
C GLN A 88 -2.28 13.10 13.47
N SER A 89 -2.32 12.51 12.27
CA SER A 89 -3.08 11.28 12.01
C SER A 89 -2.47 10.07 12.72
N LYS A 90 -3.28 9.07 13.02
CA LYS A 90 -2.77 7.79 13.56
C LYS A 90 -1.90 7.10 12.52
N PHE A 91 -2.31 7.17 11.25
CA PHE A 91 -1.57 6.62 10.12
C PHE A 91 -0.14 7.16 10.06
N HIS A 92 0.02 8.49 10.08
CA HIS A 92 1.35 9.13 10.04
C HIS A 92 2.23 8.69 11.22
N ARG A 93 1.67 8.66 12.44
CA ARG A 93 2.41 8.22 13.63
C ARG A 93 2.86 6.76 13.52
N CYS A 94 1.98 5.87 13.02
CA CYS A 94 2.30 4.47 12.84
C CYS A 94 3.49 4.28 11.88
N ILE A 95 3.44 4.90 10.69
CA ILE A 95 4.54 4.80 9.71
C ILE A 95 5.83 5.43 10.26
N THR A 96 5.72 6.55 10.99
CA THR A 96 6.88 7.15 11.67
C THR A 96 7.51 6.19 12.68
N ASP A 97 6.71 5.46 13.44
CA ASP A 97 7.19 4.44 14.38
C ASP A 97 7.83 3.25 13.63
N VAL A 98 7.29 2.81 12.49
CA VAL A 98 7.95 1.79 11.64
C VAL A 98 9.36 2.23 11.26
N ILE A 99 9.51 3.45 10.74
CA ILE A 99 10.81 4.01 10.34
C ILE A 99 11.77 4.08 11.54
N LYS A 100 11.28 4.49 12.68
CA LYS A 100 12.05 4.56 13.94
C LYS A 100 12.56 3.18 14.36
N TYR A 101 11.68 2.19 14.41
CA TYR A 101 12.05 0.84 14.86
C TYR A 101 12.85 0.06 13.82
N TRP A 102 12.64 0.30 12.53
CA TRP A 102 13.53 -0.19 11.49
C TRP A 102 14.98 0.30 11.69
N LYS A 103 15.18 1.59 12.02
CA LYS A 103 16.51 2.13 12.34
C LYS A 103 17.10 1.55 13.62
N GLN A 104 16.24 1.25 14.60
CA GLN A 104 16.65 0.68 15.89
C GLN A 104 17.01 -0.80 15.78
N TYR A 105 16.33 -1.55 14.91
CA TYR A 105 16.47 -2.99 14.73
C TYR A 105 16.71 -3.34 13.25
N PRO A 106 17.82 -2.88 12.63
CA PRO A 106 17.98 -2.96 11.18
C PRO A 106 18.02 -4.39 10.63
N ASP A 107 18.43 -5.36 11.45
CA ASP A 107 18.57 -6.77 11.08
C ASP A 107 17.45 -7.68 11.62
N ASP A 108 16.50 -7.11 12.36
CA ASP A 108 15.45 -7.90 13.03
C ASP A 108 14.06 -7.26 12.86
N TRP A 109 13.41 -7.59 11.73
CA TRP A 109 12.07 -7.09 11.44
C TRP A 109 11.01 -7.55 12.47
N ARG A 110 11.22 -8.70 13.15
CA ARG A 110 10.26 -9.22 14.13
C ARG A 110 10.21 -8.35 15.39
N LYS A 111 11.35 -7.76 15.78
CA LYS A 111 11.35 -6.77 16.89
C LYS A 111 10.61 -5.50 16.49
N CYS A 112 10.83 -5.01 15.28
CA CYS A 112 10.06 -3.88 14.76
C CYS A 112 8.56 -4.21 14.75
N TRP A 113 8.18 -5.36 14.21
CA TRP A 113 6.81 -5.84 14.18
C TRP A 113 6.18 -5.88 15.57
N LEU A 114 6.87 -6.43 16.56
CA LEU A 114 6.38 -6.51 17.95
C LEU A 114 6.12 -5.13 18.56
N GLU A 115 6.98 -4.15 18.28
CA GLU A 115 6.80 -2.77 18.75
C GLU A 115 5.59 -2.11 18.07
N ILE A 116 5.38 -2.36 16.79
CA ILE A 116 4.25 -1.85 16.02
C ILE A 116 2.95 -2.50 16.50
N GLU A 117 2.91 -3.82 16.66
CA GLU A 117 1.76 -4.55 17.22
C GLU A 117 1.34 -3.99 18.58
N ASN A 118 2.29 -3.84 19.49
CA ASN A 118 2.03 -3.38 20.84
C ASN A 118 1.51 -1.92 20.91
N ARG A 119 1.80 -1.10 19.88
CA ARG A 119 1.45 0.33 19.90
C ARG A 119 0.23 0.66 19.07
N HIS A 120 0.04 -0.05 17.96
CA HIS A 120 -0.90 0.32 16.92
C HIS A 120 -1.98 -0.71 16.62
N ALA A 121 -1.77 -2.01 16.93
CA ALA A 121 -2.75 -3.04 16.64
C ALA A 121 -4.01 -2.99 17.53
N PHE A 122 -3.97 -2.28 18.64
CA PHE A 122 -5.10 -2.13 19.57
C PHE A 122 -5.95 -0.87 19.31
N GLU A 123 -5.48 0.05 18.49
CA GLU A 123 -6.22 1.25 18.10
C GLU A 123 -7.06 0.98 16.85
N ILE A 124 -8.07 0.15 16.97
CA ILE A 124 -8.83 -0.32 15.82
C ILE A 124 -10.07 0.51 15.60
N GLY A 125 -10.16 1.11 14.41
CA GLY A 125 -11.36 1.79 13.91
C GLY A 125 -12.42 0.83 13.35
N CYS A 126 -12.02 -0.36 12.93
CA CYS A 126 -12.93 -1.37 12.40
C CYS A 126 -13.91 -1.88 13.44
N PRO A 127 -15.24 -1.98 13.13
CA PRO A 127 -16.26 -2.45 14.07
C PRO A 127 -15.98 -3.84 14.64
N GLU A 128 -15.26 -4.66 13.92
CA GLU A 128 -14.93 -6.04 14.30
C GLU A 128 -13.77 -6.13 15.27
N GLY A 129 -13.01 -5.06 15.39
CA GLY A 129 -12.10 -4.75 16.51
C GLY A 129 -10.99 -5.75 16.78
N VAL A 130 -10.30 -5.49 17.89
CA VAL A 130 -9.11 -6.22 18.36
C VAL A 130 -9.31 -7.71 18.63
N PHE A 131 -10.54 -8.15 18.88
CA PHE A 131 -10.80 -9.55 19.22
C PHE A 131 -11.06 -10.44 18.02
N ASN A 132 -11.00 -9.88 16.80
CA ASN A 132 -11.08 -10.68 15.58
C ASN A 132 -9.70 -11.18 15.17
N ALA A 133 -9.68 -12.39 14.64
CA ALA A 133 -8.46 -13.00 14.10
C ALA A 133 -7.94 -12.26 12.85
N PHE A 134 -8.81 -11.48 12.19
CA PHE A 134 -8.50 -10.69 11.02
C PHE A 134 -8.80 -9.22 11.28
N ASN A 135 -7.84 -8.36 10.99
CA ASN A 135 -7.98 -6.91 11.07
C ASN A 135 -7.63 -6.26 9.74
N ILE A 136 -8.58 -5.54 9.16
CA ILE A 136 -8.44 -4.86 7.86
C ILE A 136 -8.22 -3.35 8.00
N ASP A 137 -7.87 -2.87 9.19
CA ASP A 137 -7.51 -1.45 9.42
C ASP A 137 -6.33 -1.02 8.52
N ALA A 138 -6.50 0.10 7.82
CA ALA A 138 -5.51 0.59 6.86
C ALA A 138 -4.16 0.90 7.50
N THR A 139 -4.15 1.44 8.72
CA THR A 139 -2.95 1.91 9.41
C THR A 139 -1.96 0.78 9.67
N ILE A 140 -2.43 -0.32 10.27
CA ILE A 140 -1.55 -1.44 10.62
C ILE A 140 -1.10 -2.20 9.36
N ASN A 141 -1.99 -2.36 8.39
CA ASN A 141 -1.66 -3.02 7.12
C ASN A 141 -0.67 -2.20 6.28
N ALA A 142 -0.78 -0.88 6.27
CA ALA A 142 0.25 -0.01 5.68
C ALA A 142 1.62 -0.17 6.34
N ALA A 143 1.65 -0.28 7.67
CA ALA A 143 2.89 -0.53 8.41
C ALA A 143 3.58 -1.81 7.93
N TYR A 144 2.82 -2.87 7.64
CA TYR A 144 3.37 -4.15 7.15
C TYR A 144 3.90 -4.06 5.72
N CYS A 145 3.22 -3.31 4.84
CA CYS A 145 3.75 -2.99 3.51
C CYS A 145 5.11 -2.27 3.62
N VAL A 146 5.18 -1.24 4.46
CA VAL A 146 6.41 -0.45 4.68
C VAL A 146 7.52 -1.29 5.31
N MET A 147 7.20 -2.15 6.27
CA MET A 147 8.18 -3.10 6.83
C MET A 147 8.71 -4.04 5.76
N GLY A 148 7.84 -4.61 4.92
CA GLY A 148 8.25 -5.43 3.78
C GLY A 148 9.24 -4.71 2.87
N LEU A 149 8.93 -3.48 2.50
CA LEU A 149 9.79 -2.65 1.63
C LEU A 149 11.14 -2.34 2.28
N LEU A 150 11.14 -1.82 3.51
CA LEU A 150 12.37 -1.38 4.19
C LEU A 150 13.31 -2.54 4.52
N TYR A 151 12.80 -3.63 5.08
CA TYR A 151 13.62 -4.80 5.42
C TYR A 151 13.93 -5.69 4.22
N GLY A 152 13.05 -5.70 3.21
CA GLY A 152 13.29 -6.39 1.95
C GLY A 152 14.43 -5.77 1.16
N ASN A 153 14.58 -4.45 1.23
CA ASN A 153 15.67 -3.69 0.63
C ASN A 153 15.93 -4.04 -0.86
N GLY A 154 14.85 -4.10 -1.62
CA GLY A 154 14.92 -4.38 -3.06
C GLY A 154 14.83 -5.86 -3.45
N ASP A 155 14.86 -6.80 -2.51
CA ASP A 155 14.64 -8.22 -2.78
C ASP A 155 13.15 -8.54 -2.78
N PHE A 156 12.62 -9.03 -3.91
CA PHE A 156 11.20 -9.35 -4.06
C PHE A 156 10.72 -10.41 -3.07
N PHE A 157 11.47 -11.53 -2.95
CA PHE A 157 11.06 -12.62 -2.08
C PHE A 157 11.05 -12.20 -0.62
N LYS A 158 12.11 -11.51 -0.19
CA LYS A 158 12.21 -11.02 1.18
C LYS A 158 11.16 -9.98 1.50
N THR A 159 10.88 -9.04 0.56
CA THR A 159 9.83 -8.02 0.70
C THR A 159 8.46 -8.68 0.92
N MET A 160 8.10 -9.62 0.05
CA MET A 160 6.83 -10.32 0.11
C MET A 160 6.74 -11.25 1.33
N ASP A 161 7.79 -12.00 1.65
CA ASP A 161 7.81 -12.89 2.82
C ASP A 161 7.58 -12.10 4.12
N ILE A 162 8.25 -10.97 4.29
CA ILE A 162 8.09 -10.13 5.48
C ILE A 162 6.68 -9.53 5.54
N ALA A 163 6.21 -8.90 4.45
CA ALA A 163 4.87 -8.30 4.41
C ALA A 163 3.77 -9.33 4.70
N THR A 164 3.88 -10.55 4.15
CA THR A 164 2.96 -11.66 4.41
C THR A 164 3.01 -12.11 5.88
N ARG A 165 4.21 -12.30 6.43
CA ARG A 165 4.39 -12.82 7.79
C ARG A 165 4.07 -11.83 8.88
N CYS A 166 3.97 -10.55 8.58
CA CYS A 166 3.47 -9.56 9.52
C CYS A 166 2.02 -9.85 9.93
N GLY A 167 1.25 -10.52 9.08
CA GLY A 167 -0.12 -10.93 9.39
C GLY A 167 -1.17 -9.99 8.81
N GLN A 168 -2.36 -10.04 9.39
CA GLN A 168 -3.54 -9.29 8.97
C GLN A 168 -3.88 -9.57 7.50
N ASP A 169 -3.91 -8.59 6.61
CA ASP A 169 -4.19 -8.76 5.19
C ASP A 169 -2.95 -9.30 4.45
N SER A 170 -2.72 -10.61 4.59
CA SER A 170 -1.48 -11.28 4.16
C SER A 170 -1.38 -11.55 2.66
N ASP A 171 -2.35 -11.15 1.86
CA ASP A 171 -2.34 -11.21 0.39
C ASP A 171 -2.24 -9.82 -0.24
N CYS A 172 -2.97 -8.82 0.26
CA CYS A 172 -2.90 -7.45 -0.28
C CYS A 172 -1.60 -6.73 0.13
N ASN A 173 -1.15 -6.88 1.38
CA ASN A 173 0.08 -6.23 1.84
C ASN A 173 1.32 -6.58 1.00
N PRO A 174 1.63 -7.88 0.76
CA PRO A 174 2.75 -8.23 -0.13
C PRO A 174 2.51 -7.83 -1.59
N ALA A 175 1.26 -7.84 -2.08
CA ALA A 175 0.94 -7.40 -3.43
C ALA A 175 1.25 -5.91 -3.62
N THR A 176 0.83 -5.05 -2.68
CA THR A 176 1.14 -3.61 -2.69
C THR A 176 2.66 -3.35 -2.63
N ALA A 177 3.35 -4.01 -1.69
CA ALA A 177 4.81 -3.85 -1.55
C ALA A 177 5.57 -4.31 -2.80
N ALA A 178 5.19 -5.47 -3.37
CA ALA A 178 5.78 -5.98 -4.60
C ALA A 178 5.46 -5.11 -5.82
N GLY A 179 4.26 -4.52 -5.88
CA GLY A 179 3.87 -3.58 -6.92
C GLY A 179 4.76 -2.33 -6.95
N ILE A 180 4.99 -1.71 -5.80
CA ILE A 180 5.91 -0.56 -5.66
C ILE A 180 7.31 -0.96 -6.10
N LEU A 181 7.79 -2.13 -5.66
CA LEU A 181 9.11 -2.64 -6.03
C LEU A 181 9.22 -2.92 -7.54
N GLY A 182 8.13 -3.43 -8.14
CA GLY A 182 8.01 -3.65 -9.58
C GLY A 182 8.14 -2.36 -10.39
N VAL A 183 7.55 -1.26 -9.91
CA VAL A 183 7.71 0.07 -10.53
C VAL A 183 9.15 0.56 -10.42
N ILE A 184 9.78 0.42 -9.25
CA ILE A 184 11.18 0.83 -9.03
C ILE A 184 12.13 0.08 -9.96
N GLN A 185 11.97 -1.22 -10.10
CA GLN A 185 12.96 -2.10 -10.74
C GLN A 185 12.63 -2.41 -12.21
N GLY A 186 11.37 -2.29 -12.60
CA GLY A 186 10.87 -2.62 -13.92
C GLY A 186 10.72 -4.13 -14.17
N TYR A 187 9.96 -4.50 -15.21
CA TYR A 187 9.60 -5.89 -15.53
C TYR A 187 10.80 -6.83 -15.65
N LYS A 188 11.93 -6.37 -16.21
CA LYS A 188 13.11 -7.23 -16.42
C LYS A 188 13.73 -7.72 -15.11
N ALA A 189 13.61 -6.97 -14.04
CA ALA A 189 14.15 -7.30 -12.73
C ALA A 189 13.22 -8.22 -11.90
N ILE A 190 11.94 -8.37 -12.30
CA ILE A 190 11.03 -9.31 -11.64
C ILE A 190 11.62 -10.72 -11.74
N PRO A 191 11.75 -11.47 -10.63
CA PRO A 191 12.27 -12.83 -10.65
C PRO A 191 11.49 -13.74 -11.59
N GLU A 192 12.19 -14.61 -12.34
CA GLU A 192 11.59 -15.55 -13.31
C GLU A 192 10.53 -16.46 -12.68
N TYR A 193 10.60 -16.71 -11.39
CA TYR A 193 9.58 -17.49 -10.66
C TYR A 193 8.17 -16.92 -10.80
N TRP A 194 8.01 -15.58 -10.89
CA TRP A 194 6.71 -14.90 -10.93
C TRP A 194 6.17 -14.69 -12.35
N LYS A 195 7.03 -14.66 -13.36
CA LYS A 195 6.67 -14.36 -14.75
C LYS A 195 5.75 -15.36 -15.43
N PRO A 196 5.92 -16.71 -15.25
CA PRO A 196 5.10 -17.69 -15.98
C PRO A 196 3.60 -17.58 -15.72
N ALA A 197 3.19 -17.03 -14.59
CA ALA A 197 1.78 -16.78 -14.31
C ALA A 197 1.21 -15.64 -15.19
N LEU A 198 1.95 -14.55 -15.32
CA LEU A 198 1.59 -13.43 -16.20
C LEU A 198 1.58 -13.84 -17.67
N GLU A 199 2.62 -14.53 -18.15
CA GLU A 199 2.75 -14.99 -19.53
C GLU A 199 1.57 -15.86 -19.97
N ARG A 200 1.01 -16.67 -19.07
CA ARG A 200 -0.19 -17.48 -19.34
C ARG A 200 -1.45 -16.64 -19.50
N CYS A 201 -1.50 -15.46 -18.91
CA CYS A 201 -2.69 -14.60 -18.84
C CYS A 201 -2.61 -13.38 -19.77
N GLU A 202 -1.42 -13.03 -20.29
CA GLU A 202 -1.19 -11.76 -20.99
C GLU A 202 -2.03 -11.57 -22.26
N ASN A 203 -2.45 -12.67 -22.92
CA ASN A 203 -3.29 -12.64 -24.09
C ASN A 203 -4.80 -12.79 -23.79
N ILE A 204 -5.15 -12.95 -22.51
CA ILE A 204 -6.55 -13.02 -22.09
C ILE A 204 -7.12 -11.62 -22.08
N LYS A 205 -8.21 -11.40 -22.80
CA LYS A 205 -8.93 -10.12 -22.81
C LYS A 205 -9.53 -9.83 -21.44
N PHE A 206 -9.44 -8.60 -21.00
CA PHE A 206 -10.15 -8.16 -19.79
C PHE A 206 -11.67 -8.22 -20.01
N PRO A 207 -12.46 -8.50 -18.96
CA PRO A 207 -13.91 -8.49 -19.06
C PRO A 207 -14.44 -7.20 -19.69
N TYR A 208 -15.40 -7.35 -20.59
CA TYR A 208 -16.08 -6.22 -21.26
C TYR A 208 -15.21 -5.32 -22.15
N THR A 209 -14.00 -5.75 -22.50
CA THR A 209 -13.10 -5.01 -23.40
C THR A 209 -12.47 -5.93 -24.47
N ASP A 210 -11.86 -5.33 -25.47
CA ASP A 210 -11.01 -6.01 -26.45
C ASP A 210 -9.52 -5.91 -26.11
N ILE A 211 -9.19 -5.40 -24.91
CA ILE A 211 -7.83 -5.15 -24.43
C ILE A 211 -7.33 -6.34 -23.61
N SER A 212 -6.08 -6.71 -23.80
CA SER A 212 -5.31 -7.68 -22.99
C SER A 212 -4.03 -7.05 -22.50
N LEU A 213 -3.31 -7.70 -21.57
CA LEU A 213 -2.01 -7.19 -21.10
C LEU A 213 -1.04 -7.03 -22.28
N SER A 214 -0.97 -8.01 -23.20
CA SER A 214 -0.10 -7.91 -24.38
C SER A 214 -0.42 -6.69 -25.24
N SER A 215 -1.70 -6.37 -25.46
CA SER A 215 -2.08 -5.17 -26.22
C SER A 215 -1.74 -3.87 -25.51
N VAL A 216 -1.68 -3.87 -24.18
CA VAL A 216 -1.21 -2.70 -23.39
C VAL A 216 0.30 -2.51 -23.53
N TYR A 217 1.06 -3.60 -23.59
CA TYR A 217 2.51 -3.51 -23.80
C TYR A 217 2.88 -2.88 -25.16
N ASP A 218 2.06 -3.11 -26.19
CA ASP A 218 2.26 -2.55 -27.53
C ASP A 218 1.97 -1.04 -27.61
N ILE A 219 1.25 -0.48 -26.63
CA ILE A 219 0.91 0.95 -26.56
C ILE A 219 2.03 1.77 -25.86
N ASN A 220 2.83 1.12 -25.02
CA ASN A 220 3.96 1.73 -24.32
C ASN A 220 5.26 1.61 -25.12
#